data_9a6daee8144fc35d3f55a16d8ff5c89f
#
_entry.id   9a6daee8144fc35d3f55a16d8ff5c89f
#
_cell.length_a   1.000
_cell.length_b   1.000
_cell.length_c   1.000
_cell.angle_alpha   90.00
_cell.angle_beta   90.00
_cell.angle_gamma   90.00
#
_symmetry.space_group_name_H-M   'P 1'
#
loop_
_entity.id
_entity.type
_entity.pdbx_description
1 polymer ?
#
loop_
_entity_poly.entity_id
_entity_poly.type
_entity_poly.pdbx_seq_one_letter_code
_entity_poly.pdbx_strand_id
1 'polypeptide(L)'
;LNQDPIEIVYEQTRFELLSRLREEARELQKRVRAPTFVYGSLARGDVHPGSDIDIIILEPVDPLLIEYALGVGEGGPVEREIVQATPNHVVKGHIHINHYTTLTFPLLRLNPVEEEFYRYSGLCGNGEGERHLRVPGVNKKLLLIEPTERGHMESSIMDRTKELSRLLDVRMDIIRERIRVLTKRTKFGRTGVFLKEPLQPHETFGSKLQYLADRNSIVRRQIKLRGG
;
A
#
# COMPACT_ATOMS: atom_id res chain seq x y z
N LEU A 1 -1.49 -27.80 -9.13
CA LEU A 1 -0.10 -28.17 -9.38
C LEU A 1 0.75 -27.25 -8.52
N ASN A 2 1.27 -27.77 -7.39
CA ASN A 2 2.31 -27.10 -6.64
C ASN A 2 3.52 -26.98 -7.57
N GLN A 3 3.81 -25.78 -8.03
CA GLN A 3 5.10 -25.52 -8.67
C GLN A 3 6.14 -25.42 -7.57
N ASP A 4 7.24 -26.16 -7.72
CA ASP A 4 8.38 -26.03 -6.82
C ASP A 4 8.83 -24.56 -6.75
N PRO A 5 9.33 -24.11 -5.59
CA PRO A 5 9.85 -22.75 -5.45
C PRO A 5 10.95 -22.47 -6.47
N ILE A 6 10.88 -21.32 -7.13
CA ILE A 6 11.84 -20.89 -8.15
C ILE A 6 12.72 -19.79 -7.56
N GLU A 7 14.03 -19.95 -7.60
CA GLU A 7 14.98 -18.89 -7.23
C GLU A 7 15.16 -17.90 -8.38
N ILE A 8 14.94 -16.62 -8.08
CA ILE A 8 15.20 -15.49 -8.99
C ILE A 8 16.43 -14.76 -8.49
N VAL A 9 17.55 -14.96 -9.18
CA VAL A 9 18.82 -14.28 -8.87
C VAL A 9 18.84 -12.91 -9.54
N TYR A 10 19.26 -11.88 -8.79
CA TYR A 10 19.31 -10.51 -9.27
C TYR A 10 20.68 -10.19 -9.88
N GLU A 11 20.62 -9.45 -10.97
CA GLU A 11 21.78 -8.73 -11.49
C GLU A 11 22.04 -7.50 -10.62
N GLN A 12 23.27 -6.97 -10.68
CA GLN A 12 23.69 -5.79 -9.92
C GLN A 12 22.79 -4.58 -10.17
N THR A 13 22.36 -4.38 -11.41
CA THR A 13 21.44 -3.31 -11.83
C THR A 13 20.11 -3.32 -11.09
N ARG A 14 19.61 -4.51 -10.72
CA ARG A 14 18.36 -4.63 -9.96
C ARG A 14 18.56 -4.26 -8.49
N PHE A 15 19.68 -4.59 -7.89
CA PHE A 15 20.03 -4.14 -6.54
C PHE A 15 20.23 -2.63 -6.47
N GLU A 16 20.84 -2.04 -7.49
CA GLU A 16 21.02 -0.59 -7.62
C GLU A 16 19.66 0.11 -7.75
N LEU A 17 18.76 -0.41 -8.58
CA LEU A 17 17.38 0.07 -8.68
C LEU A 17 16.66 0.03 -7.34
N LEU A 18 16.73 -1.10 -6.63
CA LEU A 18 16.12 -1.25 -5.30
C LEU A 18 16.67 -0.23 -4.30
N SER A 19 17.98 -0.04 -4.27
CA SER A 19 18.64 0.93 -3.40
C SER A 19 18.19 2.36 -3.70
N ARG A 20 18.13 2.74 -4.97
CA ARG A 20 17.66 4.06 -5.40
C ARG A 20 16.21 4.31 -5.00
N LEU A 21 15.29 3.39 -5.33
CA LEU A 21 13.87 3.55 -5.00
C LEU A 21 13.64 3.62 -3.48
N ARG A 22 14.43 2.89 -2.71
CA ARG A 22 14.37 2.93 -1.24
C ARG A 22 14.89 4.25 -0.68
N GLU A 23 15.93 4.82 -1.28
CA GLU A 23 16.43 6.13 -0.86
C GLU A 23 15.41 7.24 -1.17
N GLU A 24 14.79 7.21 -2.35
CA GLU A 24 13.70 8.12 -2.71
C GLU A 24 12.52 8.01 -1.73
N ALA A 25 12.11 6.78 -1.38
CA ALA A 25 11.08 6.55 -0.36
C ALA A 25 11.46 7.11 0.99
N ARG A 26 12.71 6.90 1.42
CA ARG A 26 13.23 7.36 2.72
C ARG A 26 13.27 8.88 2.81
N GLU A 27 13.70 9.57 1.77
CA GLU A 27 13.69 11.04 1.73
C GLU A 27 12.27 11.61 1.91
N LEU A 28 11.27 10.95 1.31
CA LEU A 28 9.88 11.31 1.53
C LEU A 28 9.41 11.02 2.96
N GLN A 29 9.75 9.84 3.50
CA GLN A 29 9.40 9.41 4.85
C GLN A 29 9.99 10.33 5.93
N LYS A 30 11.21 10.85 5.75
CA LYS A 30 11.85 11.81 6.67
C LYS A 30 11.06 13.13 6.80
N ARG A 31 10.36 13.55 5.77
CA ARG A 31 9.56 14.77 5.78
C ARG A 31 8.29 14.62 6.60
N VAL A 32 7.72 13.43 6.61
CA VAL A 32 6.44 13.14 7.28
C VAL A 32 6.68 12.77 8.74
N ARG A 33 6.12 13.55 9.68
CA ARG A 33 6.25 13.33 11.13
C ARG A 33 5.24 12.31 11.67
N ALA A 34 5.12 11.18 10.99
CA ALA A 34 4.26 10.07 11.42
C ALA A 34 4.96 8.74 11.07
N PRO A 35 4.65 7.62 11.74
CA PRO A 35 5.14 6.32 11.34
C PRO A 35 4.69 6.00 9.91
N THR A 36 5.66 5.85 9.02
CA THR A 36 5.43 5.54 7.60
C THR A 36 6.08 4.22 7.25
N PHE A 37 5.48 3.50 6.33
CA PHE A 37 5.93 2.20 5.87
C PHE A 37 5.96 2.16 4.35
N VAL A 38 6.95 1.50 3.77
CA VAL A 38 6.89 1.07 2.37
C VAL A 38 6.21 -0.29 2.30
N TYR A 39 5.45 -0.57 1.23
CA TYR A 39 4.83 -1.88 1.05
C TYR A 39 4.91 -2.36 -0.40
N GLY A 40 4.55 -3.61 -0.63
CA GLY A 40 4.58 -4.18 -1.97
C GLY A 40 5.99 -4.51 -2.46
N SER A 41 6.26 -4.31 -3.75
CA SER A 41 7.52 -4.72 -4.37
C SER A 41 8.75 -4.07 -3.75
N LEU A 42 8.64 -2.82 -3.30
CA LEU A 42 9.74 -2.10 -2.65
C LEU A 42 10.11 -2.71 -1.30
N ALA A 43 9.11 -3.12 -0.52
CA ALA A 43 9.33 -3.79 0.76
C ALA A 43 9.89 -5.21 0.58
N ARG A 44 9.35 -5.98 -0.37
CA ARG A 44 9.81 -7.34 -0.67
C ARG A 44 11.16 -7.36 -1.39
N GLY A 45 11.45 -6.34 -2.21
CA GLY A 45 12.65 -6.24 -3.04
C GLY A 45 12.51 -6.78 -4.45
N ASP A 46 11.34 -7.29 -4.86
CA ASP A 46 11.07 -7.79 -6.21
C ASP A 46 10.76 -6.67 -7.22
N VAL A 47 11.50 -5.55 -7.11
CA VAL A 47 11.36 -4.38 -7.98
C VAL A 47 11.77 -4.64 -9.42
N HIS A 48 11.20 -3.89 -10.34
CA HIS A 48 11.54 -3.81 -11.76
C HIS A 48 11.47 -2.35 -12.24
N PRO A 49 11.94 -1.99 -13.44
CA PRO A 49 12.01 -0.60 -13.91
C PRO A 49 10.67 0.19 -13.86
N GLY A 50 9.54 -0.52 -13.91
CA GLY A 50 8.20 0.07 -13.76
C GLY A 50 7.57 -0.13 -12.38
N SER A 51 8.37 -0.35 -11.34
CA SER A 51 7.85 -0.47 -9.96
C SER A 51 7.53 0.90 -9.38
N ASP A 52 6.38 0.98 -8.71
CA ASP A 52 5.95 2.15 -7.96
C ASP A 52 6.58 2.20 -6.56
N ILE A 53 6.67 3.39 -5.99
CA ILE A 53 6.97 3.64 -4.58
C ILE A 53 5.66 3.87 -3.86
N ASP A 54 5.21 2.85 -3.15
CA ASP A 54 3.98 2.89 -2.36
C ASP A 54 4.33 3.07 -0.87
N ILE A 55 3.96 4.22 -0.30
CA ILE A 55 4.15 4.52 1.13
C ILE A 55 2.77 4.60 1.80
N ILE A 56 2.67 4.05 3.01
CA ILE A 56 1.44 4.03 3.81
C ILE A 56 1.69 4.55 5.22
N ILE A 57 0.74 5.33 5.74
CA ILE A 57 0.55 5.60 7.16
C ILE A 57 -0.63 4.74 7.60
N LEU A 58 -0.46 3.94 8.66
CA LEU A 58 -1.51 3.00 9.08
C LEU A 58 -2.53 3.62 10.02
N GLU A 59 -2.13 4.61 10.81
CA GLU A 59 -3.00 5.30 11.74
C GLU A 59 -3.57 6.59 11.13
N PRO A 60 -4.79 7.00 11.48
CA PRO A 60 -5.30 8.30 11.09
C PRO A 60 -4.41 9.42 11.63
N VAL A 61 -4.05 10.33 10.76
CA VAL A 61 -3.28 11.54 11.07
C VAL A 61 -3.99 12.74 10.49
N ASP A 62 -3.72 13.94 11.03
CA ASP A 62 -4.26 15.15 10.44
C ASP A 62 -3.69 15.35 9.02
N PRO A 63 -4.53 15.32 7.98
CA PRO A 63 -4.08 15.47 6.61
C PRO A 63 -3.34 16.78 6.33
N LEU A 64 -3.66 17.86 7.05
CA LEU A 64 -2.99 19.15 6.88
C LEU A 64 -1.52 19.08 7.26
N LEU A 65 -1.17 18.29 8.28
CA LEU A 65 0.24 18.08 8.67
C LEU A 65 1.02 17.34 7.59
N ILE A 66 0.38 16.39 6.91
CA ILE A 66 0.99 15.67 5.79
C ILE A 66 1.16 16.61 4.59
N GLU A 67 0.11 17.35 4.24
CA GLU A 67 0.12 18.31 3.13
C GLU A 67 1.21 19.37 3.33
N TYR A 68 1.31 19.92 4.53
CA TYR A 68 2.36 20.87 4.89
C TYR A 68 3.77 20.26 4.78
N ALA A 69 3.97 19.06 5.35
CA ALA A 69 5.26 18.36 5.30
C ALA A 69 5.72 18.08 3.85
N LEU A 70 4.78 17.89 2.94
CA LEU A 70 5.05 17.61 1.53
C LEU A 70 5.12 18.87 0.65
N GLY A 71 4.85 20.06 1.21
CA GLY A 71 4.86 21.33 0.48
C GLY A 71 3.71 21.44 -0.53
N VAL A 72 2.54 20.91 -0.20
CA VAL A 72 1.34 21.04 -1.04
C VAL A 72 0.98 22.53 -1.16
N GLY A 73 0.85 23.03 -2.39
CA GLY A 73 0.59 24.45 -2.67
C GLY A 73 1.84 25.30 -2.91
N GLU A 74 3.04 24.81 -2.58
CA GLU A 74 4.32 25.50 -2.76
C GLU A 74 5.22 24.84 -3.83
N GLY A 75 4.61 24.32 -4.91
CA GLY A 75 5.32 23.53 -5.92
C GLY A 75 5.51 22.05 -5.54
N GLY A 76 4.83 21.59 -4.49
CA GLY A 76 4.79 20.20 -4.05
C GLY A 76 3.87 19.31 -4.91
N PRO A 77 3.40 18.17 -4.37
CA PRO A 77 2.67 17.13 -5.11
C PRO A 77 1.50 17.67 -5.91
N VAL A 78 1.35 17.15 -7.11
CA VAL A 78 0.42 17.70 -8.12
C VAL A 78 -1.00 17.16 -7.96
N GLU A 79 -1.16 15.92 -7.48
CA GLU A 79 -2.47 15.27 -7.41
C GLU A 79 -2.77 14.76 -6.00
N ARG A 80 -3.98 15.06 -5.55
CA ARG A 80 -4.55 14.56 -4.29
C ARG A 80 -5.91 13.98 -4.58
N GLU A 81 -6.22 12.84 -3.98
CA GLU A 81 -7.52 12.20 -4.17
C GLU A 81 -8.00 11.47 -2.92
N ILE A 82 -9.31 11.38 -2.77
CA ILE A 82 -9.97 10.49 -1.81
C ILE A 82 -10.40 9.23 -2.56
N VAL A 83 -10.03 8.08 -2.01
CA VAL A 83 -10.36 6.78 -2.59
C VAL A 83 -11.03 5.88 -1.55
N GLN A 84 -12.07 5.16 -1.98
CA GLN A 84 -12.67 4.06 -1.24
C GLN A 84 -12.79 2.85 -2.17
N ALA A 85 -12.08 1.78 -1.85
CA ALA A 85 -11.98 0.61 -2.73
C ALA A 85 -13.33 -0.11 -2.91
N THR A 86 -14.07 -0.31 -1.82
CA THR A 86 -15.44 -0.87 -1.80
C THR A 86 -16.26 -0.14 -0.74
N PRO A 87 -17.60 -0.27 -0.71
CA PRO A 87 -18.46 0.34 0.30
C PRO A 87 -18.10 0.02 1.75
N ASN A 88 -17.45 -1.11 1.99
CA ASN A 88 -17.06 -1.56 3.33
C ASN A 88 -15.62 -1.22 3.72
N HIS A 89 -14.79 -0.79 2.76
CA HIS A 89 -13.42 -0.38 3.03
C HIS A 89 -13.35 1.05 3.57
N VAL A 90 -12.28 1.33 4.29
CA VAL A 90 -11.97 2.67 4.80
C VAL A 90 -11.77 3.66 3.65
N VAL A 91 -12.15 4.90 3.90
CA VAL A 91 -11.84 6.03 3.04
C VAL A 91 -10.40 6.45 3.28
N LYS A 92 -9.61 6.60 2.22
CA LYS A 92 -8.18 6.93 2.24
C LYS A 92 -7.91 8.20 1.46
N GLY A 93 -6.92 8.95 1.91
CA GLY A 93 -6.26 9.99 1.12
C GLY A 93 -5.08 9.42 0.38
N HIS A 94 -4.92 9.82 -0.87
CA HIS A 94 -3.72 9.57 -1.68
C HIS A 94 -3.13 10.91 -2.08
N ILE A 95 -1.82 11.05 -1.90
CA ILE A 95 -1.03 12.16 -2.41
C ILE A 95 0.00 11.59 -3.38
N HIS A 96 -0.15 11.93 -4.65
CA HIS A 96 0.78 11.52 -5.70
C HIS A 96 1.92 12.54 -5.77
N ILE A 97 3.10 12.15 -5.34
CA ILE A 97 4.30 13.01 -5.36
C ILE A 97 4.77 13.20 -6.81
N ASN A 98 4.71 12.12 -7.56
CA ASN A 98 4.95 12.03 -8.98
C ASN A 98 4.17 10.83 -9.55
N HIS A 99 4.39 10.48 -10.82
CA HIS A 99 3.65 9.42 -11.51
C HIS A 99 3.92 7.99 -11.00
N TYR A 100 4.95 7.79 -10.18
CA TYR A 100 5.30 6.47 -9.61
C TYR A 100 5.43 6.47 -8.07
N THR A 101 5.26 7.61 -7.41
CA THR A 101 5.37 7.70 -5.94
C THR A 101 4.07 8.19 -5.33
N THR A 102 3.48 7.37 -4.46
CA THR A 102 2.23 7.68 -3.78
C THR A 102 2.37 7.52 -2.28
N LEU A 103 1.98 8.56 -1.53
CA LEU A 103 1.72 8.46 -0.10
C LEU A 103 0.23 8.24 0.13
N THR A 104 -0.09 7.16 0.82
CA THR A 104 -1.45 6.78 1.22
C THR A 104 -1.60 6.94 2.73
N PHE A 105 -2.76 7.41 3.18
CA PHE A 105 -3.11 7.44 4.60
C PHE A 105 -4.61 7.26 4.80
N PRO A 106 -5.05 6.61 5.88
CA PRO A 106 -6.46 6.46 6.17
C PRO A 106 -7.03 7.77 6.72
N LEU A 107 -8.22 8.18 6.24
CA LEU A 107 -8.97 9.30 6.79
C LEU A 107 -9.83 8.89 7.98
N LEU A 108 -9.99 7.60 8.21
CA LEU A 108 -10.71 6.97 9.30
C LEU A 108 -9.92 5.74 9.74
N ARG A 109 -10.16 5.22 10.95
CA ARG A 109 -9.42 4.03 11.45
C ARG A 109 -9.55 2.82 10.53
N LEU A 110 -8.42 2.20 10.22
CA LEU A 110 -8.38 0.90 9.54
C LEU A 110 -9.00 -0.18 10.45
N ASN A 111 -9.65 -1.15 9.86
CA ASN A 111 -9.94 -2.38 10.57
C ASN A 111 -8.75 -3.35 10.45
N PRO A 112 -8.67 -4.38 11.32
CA PRO A 112 -7.54 -5.31 11.29
C PRO A 112 -7.29 -6.00 9.96
N VAL A 113 -8.33 -6.30 9.17
CA VAL A 113 -8.16 -6.92 7.84
C VAL A 113 -7.52 -5.94 6.83
N GLU A 114 -7.85 -4.66 6.94
CA GLU A 114 -7.28 -3.62 6.08
C GLU A 114 -5.80 -3.36 6.40
N GLU A 115 -5.39 -3.47 7.66
CA GLU A 115 -3.98 -3.41 8.06
C GLU A 115 -3.22 -4.67 7.60
N GLU A 116 -3.81 -5.83 7.80
CA GLU A 116 -3.23 -7.11 7.38
C GLU A 116 -2.99 -7.20 5.87
N PHE A 117 -3.76 -6.45 5.05
CA PHE A 117 -3.51 -6.33 3.62
C PHE A 117 -2.10 -5.84 3.33
N TYR A 118 -1.59 -4.88 4.09
CA TYR A 118 -0.24 -4.34 3.89
C TYR A 118 0.82 -5.35 4.31
N ARG A 119 0.64 -6.03 5.46
CA ARG A 119 1.53 -7.13 5.87
C ARG A 119 1.52 -8.27 4.86
N TYR A 120 0.35 -8.68 4.40
CA TYR A 120 0.22 -9.68 3.33
C TYR A 120 1.00 -9.28 2.07
N SER A 121 1.00 -8.01 1.70
CA SER A 121 1.71 -7.49 0.53
C SER A 121 3.22 -7.31 0.75
N GLY A 122 3.71 -7.50 1.97
CA GLY A 122 5.04 -7.11 2.42
C GLY A 122 5.03 -5.67 2.90
N LEU A 123 5.25 -5.44 4.19
CA LEU A 123 5.26 -4.14 4.85
C LEU A 123 6.59 -3.96 5.59
N CYS A 124 7.28 -2.86 5.35
CA CYS A 124 8.56 -2.55 5.97
C CYS A 124 8.57 -1.11 6.49
N GLY A 125 8.99 -0.91 7.74
CA GLY A 125 9.16 0.41 8.33
C GLY A 125 10.38 1.15 7.80
N ASN A 126 10.64 2.33 8.39
CA ASN A 126 11.75 3.21 8.01
C ASN A 126 12.86 3.29 9.08
N GLY A 127 12.85 2.39 10.08
CA GLY A 127 13.86 2.33 11.15
C GLY A 127 15.28 2.14 10.62
N GLU A 128 16.28 2.59 11.41
CA GLU A 128 17.70 2.46 11.00
C GLU A 128 18.11 1.01 10.75
N GLY A 129 17.58 0.05 11.54
CA GLY A 129 17.82 -1.38 11.37
C GLY A 129 17.12 -1.97 10.12
N GLU A 130 16.19 -1.26 9.51
CA GLU A 130 15.38 -1.74 8.39
C GLU A 130 15.88 -1.27 7.02
N ARG A 131 16.99 -0.52 6.97
CA ARG A 131 17.52 0.09 5.72
C ARG A 131 17.72 -0.91 4.59
N HIS A 132 18.13 -2.11 4.90
CA HIS A 132 18.41 -3.17 3.92
C HIS A 132 17.46 -4.36 4.08
N LEU A 133 16.54 -4.28 5.04
CA LEU A 133 15.60 -5.36 5.31
C LEU A 133 14.64 -5.52 4.13
N ARG A 134 14.54 -6.73 3.62
CA ARG A 134 13.49 -7.15 2.71
C ARG A 134 12.59 -8.13 3.45
N VAL A 135 11.30 -7.99 3.27
CA VAL A 135 10.30 -8.78 3.99
C VAL A 135 9.56 -9.71 3.03
N PRO A 136 9.12 -10.89 3.48
CA PRO A 136 8.27 -11.73 2.66
C PRO A 136 6.92 -11.06 2.41
N GLY A 137 6.25 -11.45 1.33
CA GLY A 137 4.91 -10.97 1.00
C GLY A 137 4.41 -11.53 -0.32
N VAL A 138 3.14 -11.34 -0.59
CA VAL A 138 2.51 -11.88 -1.79
C VAL A 138 2.33 -10.80 -2.85
N ASN A 139 2.69 -11.10 -4.09
CA ASN A 139 2.54 -10.19 -5.22
C ASN A 139 1.15 -10.30 -5.89
N LYS A 140 0.92 -9.44 -6.89
CA LYS A 140 -0.36 -9.41 -7.65
C LYS A 140 -0.61 -10.67 -8.50
N LYS A 141 0.41 -11.53 -8.70
CA LYS A 141 0.33 -12.81 -9.42
C LYS A 141 0.01 -13.99 -8.50
N LEU A 142 -0.29 -13.75 -7.23
CA LEU A 142 -0.49 -14.77 -6.21
C LEU A 142 0.76 -15.65 -5.98
N LEU A 143 1.93 -15.03 -6.05
CA LEU A 143 3.20 -15.64 -5.70
C LEU A 143 3.69 -15.09 -4.37
N LEU A 144 4.08 -15.97 -3.46
CA LEU A 144 4.86 -15.61 -2.29
C LEU A 144 6.28 -15.26 -2.76
N ILE A 145 6.76 -14.12 -2.33
CA ILE A 145 8.11 -13.63 -2.55
C ILE A 145 8.85 -13.68 -1.22
N GLU A 146 9.88 -14.51 -1.16
CA GLU A 146 10.73 -14.66 0.02
C GLU A 146 12.14 -14.18 -0.32
N PRO A 147 12.58 -13.03 0.25
CA PRO A 147 13.91 -12.48 -0.06
C PRO A 147 15.04 -13.44 0.30
N THR A 148 16.05 -13.51 -0.57
CA THR A 148 17.33 -14.21 -0.34
C THR A 148 18.48 -13.22 -0.53
N GLU A 149 19.70 -13.57 -0.10
CA GLU A 149 20.87 -12.70 -0.31
C GLU A 149 21.07 -12.34 -1.79
N ARG A 150 20.82 -13.31 -2.69
CA ARG A 150 21.05 -13.18 -4.14
C ARG A 150 19.85 -12.68 -4.93
N GLY A 151 18.66 -12.58 -4.29
CA GLY A 151 17.42 -12.22 -4.99
C GLY A 151 16.20 -12.60 -4.17
N HIS A 152 15.35 -13.49 -4.69
CA HIS A 152 14.22 -14.03 -3.93
C HIS A 152 13.79 -15.41 -4.43
N MET A 153 13.05 -16.12 -3.59
CA MET A 153 12.29 -17.30 -3.98
C MET A 153 10.87 -16.90 -4.37
N GLU A 154 10.35 -17.46 -5.45
CA GLU A 154 8.94 -17.37 -5.85
C GLU A 154 8.25 -18.70 -5.68
N SER A 155 7.10 -18.72 -5.02
CA SER A 155 6.26 -19.92 -4.90
C SER A 155 4.77 -19.59 -4.97
N SER A 156 3.96 -20.50 -5.52
CA SER A 156 2.51 -20.34 -5.55
C SER A 156 1.93 -20.35 -4.14
N ILE A 157 0.94 -19.48 -3.89
CA ILE A 157 0.23 -19.45 -2.61
C ILE A 157 -1.02 -20.36 -2.59
N MET A 158 -1.33 -21.00 -3.69
CA MET A 158 -2.52 -21.85 -3.79
C MET A 158 -2.39 -23.02 -2.80
N ASP A 159 -3.47 -23.24 -2.04
CA ASP A 159 -3.57 -24.32 -1.04
C ASP A 159 -2.65 -24.22 0.19
N ARG A 160 -1.91 -23.10 0.35
CA ARG A 160 -0.97 -22.85 1.46
C ARG A 160 -1.46 -21.83 2.49
N THR A 161 -2.77 -21.63 2.61
CA THR A 161 -3.37 -20.56 3.44
C THR A 161 -2.90 -20.58 4.90
N LYS A 162 -2.78 -21.76 5.54
CA LYS A 162 -2.33 -21.88 6.94
C LYS A 162 -0.85 -21.51 7.11
N GLU A 163 -0.03 -21.95 6.22
CA GLU A 163 1.41 -21.66 6.20
C GLU A 163 1.66 -20.16 6.03
N LEU A 164 1.02 -19.58 5.03
CA LEU A 164 1.10 -18.14 4.75
C LEU A 164 0.59 -17.28 5.91
N SER A 165 -0.50 -17.70 6.56
CA SER A 165 -1.04 -17.01 7.72
C SER A 165 -0.01 -16.90 8.86
N ARG A 166 0.78 -17.95 9.08
CA ARG A 166 1.86 -17.95 10.08
C ARG A 166 3.09 -17.14 9.62
N LEU A 167 3.50 -17.35 8.36
CA LEU A 167 4.70 -16.70 7.81
C LEU A 167 4.55 -15.18 7.75
N LEU A 168 3.37 -14.69 7.34
CA LEU A 168 3.12 -13.25 7.13
C LEU A 168 2.44 -12.59 8.34
N ASP A 169 2.17 -13.34 9.40
CA ASP A 169 1.43 -12.89 10.58
C ASP A 169 0.12 -12.18 10.22
N VAL A 170 -0.71 -12.87 9.42
CA VAL A 170 -2.01 -12.36 8.96
C VAL A 170 -3.08 -13.44 9.10
N ARG A 171 -4.35 -13.04 9.21
CA ARG A 171 -5.47 -13.98 9.27
C ARG A 171 -5.67 -14.67 7.91
N MET A 172 -6.14 -15.90 7.95
CA MET A 172 -6.46 -16.66 6.74
C MET A 172 -7.51 -15.98 5.85
N ASP A 173 -8.34 -15.12 6.44
CA ASP A 173 -9.42 -14.43 5.71
C ASP A 173 -8.89 -13.42 4.70
N ILE A 174 -7.84 -12.66 5.03
CA ILE A 174 -7.22 -11.75 4.06
C ILE A 174 -6.61 -12.55 2.90
N ILE A 175 -5.97 -13.69 3.17
CA ILE A 175 -5.36 -14.54 2.13
C ILE A 175 -6.46 -15.04 1.17
N ARG A 176 -7.55 -15.59 1.71
CA ARG A 176 -8.70 -16.07 0.91
C ARG A 176 -9.35 -14.97 0.11
N GLU A 177 -9.54 -13.80 0.72
CA GLU A 177 -10.06 -12.62 0.03
C GLU A 177 -9.16 -12.22 -1.13
N ARG A 178 -7.85 -12.14 -0.92
CA ARG A 178 -6.88 -11.76 -1.97
C ARG A 178 -6.85 -12.76 -3.12
N ILE A 179 -6.85 -14.06 -2.83
CA ILE A 179 -6.95 -15.12 -3.85
C ILE A 179 -8.22 -14.89 -4.68
N ARG A 180 -9.39 -14.76 -4.03
CA ARG A 180 -10.67 -14.54 -4.71
C ARG A 180 -10.66 -13.28 -5.60
N VAL A 181 -10.19 -12.16 -5.04
CA VAL A 181 -10.17 -10.86 -5.75
C VAL A 181 -9.22 -10.89 -6.95
N LEU A 182 -8.01 -11.41 -6.78
CA LEU A 182 -7.01 -11.43 -7.84
C LEU A 182 -7.36 -12.46 -8.93
N THR A 183 -7.88 -13.62 -8.57
CA THR A 183 -8.41 -14.61 -9.54
C THR A 183 -9.56 -14.02 -10.35
N LYS A 184 -10.48 -13.29 -9.70
CA LYS A 184 -11.57 -12.60 -10.41
C LYS A 184 -11.04 -11.54 -11.39
N ARG A 185 -10.02 -10.75 -10.96
CA ARG A 185 -9.38 -9.75 -11.83
C ARG A 185 -8.72 -10.35 -13.05
N THR A 186 -8.10 -11.51 -12.93
CA THR A 186 -7.49 -12.21 -14.07
C THR A 186 -8.54 -12.65 -15.08
N LYS A 187 -9.72 -13.06 -14.62
CA LYS A 187 -10.81 -13.54 -15.50
C LYS A 187 -11.63 -12.40 -16.14
N PHE A 188 -11.90 -11.33 -15.39
CA PHE A 188 -12.88 -10.29 -15.76
C PHE A 188 -12.29 -8.88 -15.86
N GLY A 189 -11.00 -8.72 -15.64
CA GLY A 189 -10.36 -7.41 -15.61
C GLY A 189 -10.61 -6.65 -14.30
N ARG A 190 -10.14 -5.39 -14.25
CA ARG A 190 -10.32 -4.50 -13.10
C ARG A 190 -11.73 -3.91 -13.10
N THR A 191 -12.43 -4.00 -11.98
CA THR A 191 -13.82 -3.46 -11.83
C THR A 191 -13.86 -2.01 -11.33
N GLY A 192 -12.72 -1.32 -11.26
CA GLY A 192 -12.63 0.01 -10.68
C GLY A 192 -12.70 0.02 -9.14
N VAL A 193 -12.81 1.21 -8.56
CA VAL A 193 -13.02 1.44 -7.13
C VAL A 193 -14.41 2.02 -6.91
N PHE A 194 -14.94 1.86 -5.70
CA PHE A 194 -16.27 2.37 -5.36
C PHE A 194 -16.35 3.90 -5.41
N LEU A 195 -15.32 4.57 -4.90
CA LEU A 195 -15.20 6.03 -4.91
C LEU A 195 -13.78 6.41 -5.27
N LYS A 196 -13.63 7.37 -6.18
CA LYS A 196 -12.37 8.01 -6.53
C LYS A 196 -12.65 9.47 -6.87
N GLU A 197 -12.26 10.38 -5.98
CA GLU A 197 -12.55 11.80 -6.07
C GLU A 197 -11.28 12.63 -5.96
N PRO A 198 -10.90 13.36 -7.01
CA PRO A 198 -9.77 14.28 -6.93
C PRO A 198 -10.10 15.49 -6.06
N LEU A 199 -9.08 16.04 -5.40
CA LEU A 199 -9.17 17.32 -4.70
C LEU A 199 -8.77 18.45 -5.63
N GLN A 200 -9.58 19.52 -5.63
CA GLN A 200 -9.20 20.77 -6.26
C GLN A 200 -8.09 21.48 -5.45
N PRO A 201 -7.31 22.40 -6.04
CA PRO A 201 -6.22 23.09 -5.33
C PRO A 201 -6.63 23.73 -4.01
N HIS A 202 -7.85 24.27 -3.92
CA HIS A 202 -8.39 24.95 -2.74
C HIS A 202 -9.11 24.02 -1.75
N GLU A 203 -9.33 22.75 -2.10
CA GLU A 203 -9.94 21.76 -1.21
C GLU A 203 -8.91 21.13 -0.28
N THR A 204 -9.34 20.78 0.93
CA THR A 204 -8.60 19.94 1.88
C THR A 204 -9.21 18.55 1.96
N PHE A 205 -8.47 17.55 2.43
CA PHE A 205 -9.05 16.22 2.66
C PHE A 205 -10.23 16.26 3.62
N GLY A 206 -10.18 17.09 4.67
CA GLY A 206 -11.27 17.25 5.62
C GLY A 206 -12.53 17.82 4.97
N SER A 207 -12.41 18.94 4.23
CA SER A 207 -13.56 19.56 3.54
C SER A 207 -14.15 18.64 2.47
N LYS A 208 -13.30 17.93 1.72
CA LYS A 208 -13.74 16.97 0.70
C LYS A 208 -14.44 15.76 1.32
N LEU A 209 -13.91 15.21 2.42
CA LEU A 209 -14.54 14.11 3.14
C LEU A 209 -15.92 14.48 3.66
N GLN A 210 -16.06 15.67 4.24
CA GLN A 210 -17.35 16.18 4.70
C GLN A 210 -18.35 16.36 3.54
N TYR A 211 -17.92 16.97 2.45
CA TYR A 211 -18.74 17.10 1.24
C TYR A 211 -19.23 15.74 0.70
N LEU A 212 -18.36 14.74 0.70
CA LEU A 212 -18.71 13.37 0.30
C LEU A 212 -19.69 12.72 1.28
N ALA A 213 -19.52 12.95 2.58
CA ALA A 213 -20.41 12.41 3.60
C ALA A 213 -21.85 12.98 3.49
N ASP A 214 -21.97 14.26 3.11
CA ASP A 214 -23.28 14.88 2.94
C ASP A 214 -24.06 14.29 1.76
N ARG A 215 -23.38 13.79 0.73
CA ARG A 215 -23.96 13.27 -0.51
C ARG A 215 -23.96 11.76 -0.63
N ASN A 216 -23.13 11.07 0.16
CA ASN A 216 -22.97 9.62 0.08
C ASN A 216 -23.23 8.99 1.45
N SER A 217 -24.33 8.27 1.57
CA SER A 217 -24.73 7.60 2.81
C SER A 217 -23.72 6.55 3.28
N ILE A 218 -22.98 5.94 2.37
CA ILE A 218 -21.94 4.94 2.68
C ILE A 218 -20.74 5.63 3.34
N VAL A 219 -20.26 6.75 2.78
CA VAL A 219 -19.17 7.53 3.38
C VAL A 219 -19.59 8.04 4.77
N ARG A 220 -20.80 8.59 4.89
CA ARG A 220 -21.38 9.04 6.17
C ARG A 220 -21.42 7.92 7.20
N ARG A 221 -21.82 6.72 6.80
CA ARG A 221 -21.83 5.53 7.66
C ARG A 221 -20.42 5.15 8.13
N GLN A 222 -19.42 5.21 7.25
CA GLN A 222 -18.03 4.91 7.61
C GLN A 222 -17.51 5.91 8.65
N ILE A 223 -17.79 7.20 8.50
CA ILE A 223 -17.42 8.22 9.50
C ILE A 223 -18.04 7.90 10.86
N LYS A 224 -19.32 7.56 10.91
CA LYS A 224 -20.00 7.19 12.17
C LYS A 224 -19.40 5.95 12.84
N LEU A 225 -18.94 4.98 12.05
CA LEU A 225 -18.41 3.71 12.56
C LEU A 225 -16.93 3.78 12.97
N ARG A 226 -16.15 4.67 12.36
CA ARG A 226 -14.68 4.63 12.43
C ARG A 226 -14.03 5.99 12.74
N GLY A 227 -14.81 7.07 12.80
CA GLY A 227 -14.32 8.44 12.98
C GLY A 227 -14.20 8.89 14.45
N GLY A 228 -14.28 7.96 15.41
CA GLY A 228 -14.17 8.21 16.84
C GLY A 228 -12.82 7.86 17.43
#